data_960001dec8ea5b84983cebc8463519d9
#
_entry.id   960001dec8ea5b84983cebc8463519d9
#
_cell.length_a   1.000
_cell.length_b   1.000
_cell.length_c   1.000
_cell.angle_alpha   90.00
_cell.angle_beta   90.00
_cell.angle_gamma   90.00
#
_symmetry.space_group_name_H-M   'P 1'
#
loop_
_entity.id
_entity.type
_entity.pdbx_description
1 polymer ?
#
loop_
_entity_poly.entity_id
_entity_poly.type
_entity_poly.pdbx_seq_one_letter_code
_entity_poly.pdbx_strand_id
1 'polypeptide(L)'
;MTQIHGIILAAGKGTRMNSSKPKVLQILSDKTLLGHVLTQAQKLCSKVHVVYGFGGDQVRQTINDDSINWVEQVQQLGTGHAVQQAMPSINDDSISLVLYGDVPLIEQSTLNDLITQAQHSGVALLSVVLGNPTGYGRIIRQNNQVQAIVEQKDASDTQLEICEVNTGIMAVNSGLLKTYLNGLDSNNAQGELYLTDIIAMAVDDGKTIASVITDNEFEVAGVNDK
;
A
#
# COMPACT_ATOMS: atom_id res chain seq x y z
N MET A 1 -14.63 10.37 -16.63
CA MET A 1 -14.04 9.22 -15.91
C MET A 1 -13.24 9.76 -14.74
N THR A 2 -13.36 9.17 -13.57
CA THR A 2 -12.57 9.53 -12.39
C THR A 2 -11.09 9.26 -12.67
N GLN A 3 -10.21 10.23 -12.38
CA GLN A 3 -8.77 10.02 -12.51
C GLN A 3 -8.25 9.04 -11.44
N ILE A 4 -7.32 8.18 -11.83
CA ILE A 4 -6.65 7.25 -10.90
C ILE A 4 -5.20 7.69 -10.78
N HIS A 5 -4.75 7.91 -9.56
CA HIS A 5 -3.35 8.17 -9.24
C HIS A 5 -2.75 6.95 -8.54
N GLY A 6 -1.71 6.38 -9.12
CA GLY A 6 -0.94 5.32 -8.47
C GLY A 6 0.07 5.92 -7.50
N ILE A 7 0.13 5.41 -6.26
CA ILE A 7 1.14 5.76 -5.26
C ILE A 7 1.91 4.48 -4.93
N ILE A 8 3.15 4.37 -5.40
CA ILE A 8 3.97 3.17 -5.17
C ILE A 8 4.97 3.45 -4.05
N LEU A 9 4.87 2.72 -2.95
CA LEU A 9 5.77 2.82 -1.81
C LEU A 9 7.04 2.04 -2.07
N ALA A 10 8.17 2.74 -2.19
CA ALA A 10 9.49 2.19 -2.50
C ALA A 10 10.61 2.74 -1.58
N ALA A 11 10.25 3.36 -0.42
CA ALA A 11 11.19 4.03 0.46
C ALA A 11 11.87 3.11 1.51
N GLY A 12 11.41 1.87 1.64
CA GLY A 12 11.90 0.94 2.66
C GLY A 12 13.35 0.50 2.47
N LYS A 13 14.10 0.38 3.58
CA LYS A 13 15.53 0.00 3.58
C LYS A 13 15.80 -1.43 3.14
N GLY A 14 14.82 -2.36 3.21
CA GLY A 14 14.99 -3.76 2.81
C GLY A 14 16.14 -4.47 3.55
N THR A 15 16.32 -4.23 4.84
CA THR A 15 17.48 -4.70 5.64
C THR A 15 17.67 -6.23 5.60
N ARG A 16 16.59 -7.01 5.44
CA ARG A 16 16.62 -8.47 5.33
C ARG A 16 17.27 -9.00 4.06
N MET A 17 17.39 -8.18 3.02
CA MET A 17 17.98 -8.59 1.74
C MET A 17 19.52 -8.73 1.77
N ASN A 18 20.19 -8.28 2.84
CA ASN A 18 21.66 -8.27 2.96
C ASN A 18 22.37 -7.79 1.67
N SER A 19 21.87 -6.72 1.07
CA SER A 19 22.33 -6.17 -0.20
C SER A 19 22.51 -4.65 -0.11
N SER A 20 23.55 -4.12 -0.75
CA SER A 20 23.72 -2.68 -0.95
C SER A 20 22.75 -2.11 -1.99
N LYS A 21 22.16 -2.97 -2.82
CA LYS A 21 21.17 -2.59 -3.83
C LYS A 21 19.79 -2.47 -3.15
N PRO A 22 19.05 -1.37 -3.35
CA PRO A 22 17.69 -1.24 -2.84
C PRO A 22 16.82 -2.46 -3.19
N LYS A 23 15.99 -2.90 -2.24
CA LYS A 23 15.13 -4.09 -2.38
C LYS A 23 14.32 -4.06 -3.68
N VAL A 24 13.68 -2.94 -3.95
CA VAL A 24 12.79 -2.72 -5.10
C VAL A 24 13.50 -2.80 -6.46
N LEU A 25 14.84 -2.76 -6.47
CA LEU A 25 15.68 -2.92 -7.66
C LEU A 25 16.18 -4.35 -7.88
N GLN A 26 15.88 -5.29 -6.97
CA GLN A 26 16.18 -6.70 -7.23
C GLN A 26 15.44 -7.16 -8.49
N ILE A 27 16.06 -8.04 -9.23
CA ILE A 27 15.52 -8.53 -10.51
C ILE A 27 14.68 -9.78 -10.26
N LEU A 28 13.49 -9.79 -10.80
CA LEU A 28 12.63 -10.94 -10.93
C LEU A 28 12.40 -11.18 -12.43
N SER A 29 12.93 -12.28 -12.96
CA SER A 29 12.93 -12.57 -14.40
C SER A 29 13.63 -11.48 -15.22
N ASP A 30 12.91 -10.63 -15.92
CA ASP A 30 13.41 -9.63 -16.88
C ASP A 30 13.35 -8.19 -16.36
N LYS A 31 12.71 -7.94 -15.21
CA LYS A 31 12.51 -6.60 -14.66
C LYS A 31 12.89 -6.52 -13.18
N THR A 32 13.05 -5.28 -12.70
CA THR A 32 13.12 -5.03 -11.26
C THR A 32 11.75 -5.28 -10.61
N LEU A 33 11.71 -5.56 -9.30
CA LEU A 33 10.45 -5.67 -8.55
C LEU A 33 9.57 -4.44 -8.80
N LEU A 34 10.15 -3.24 -8.65
CA LEU A 34 9.45 -1.99 -8.94
C LEU A 34 8.99 -1.90 -10.40
N GLY A 35 9.79 -2.38 -11.34
CA GLY A 35 9.44 -2.39 -12.77
C GLY A 35 8.20 -3.20 -13.10
N HIS A 36 7.99 -4.33 -12.41
CA HIS A 36 6.77 -5.12 -12.53
C HIS A 36 5.55 -4.33 -12.02
N VAL A 37 5.63 -3.73 -10.83
CA VAL A 37 4.55 -2.93 -10.24
C VAL A 37 4.23 -1.71 -11.10
N LEU A 38 5.26 -1.00 -11.59
CA LEU A 38 5.10 0.13 -12.50
C LEU A 38 4.35 -0.27 -13.78
N THR A 39 4.67 -1.43 -14.36
CA THR A 39 4.01 -1.92 -15.56
C THR A 39 2.50 -2.07 -15.35
N GLN A 40 2.04 -2.51 -14.18
CA GLN A 40 0.61 -2.62 -13.89
C GLN A 40 -0.01 -1.25 -13.55
N ALA A 41 0.66 -0.45 -12.74
CA ALA A 41 0.18 0.88 -12.37
C ALA A 41 -0.02 1.80 -13.59
N GLN A 42 0.94 1.82 -14.52
CA GLN A 42 0.89 2.66 -15.73
C GLN A 42 -0.26 2.29 -16.70
N LYS A 43 -0.77 1.06 -16.65
CA LYS A 43 -1.93 0.66 -17.45
C LYS A 43 -3.26 1.19 -16.89
N LEU A 44 -3.32 1.42 -15.57
CA LEU A 44 -4.55 1.75 -14.85
C LEU A 44 -4.61 3.22 -14.43
N CYS A 45 -3.47 3.82 -14.15
CA CYS A 45 -3.36 5.15 -13.55
C CYS A 45 -3.07 6.21 -14.60
N SER A 46 -3.74 7.35 -14.50
CA SER A 46 -3.46 8.54 -15.31
C SER A 46 -2.09 9.16 -14.96
N LYS A 47 -1.63 8.97 -13.71
CA LYS A 47 -0.34 9.39 -13.22
C LYS A 47 0.16 8.44 -12.13
N VAL A 48 1.46 8.17 -12.12
CA VAL A 48 2.12 7.33 -11.11
C VAL A 48 3.10 8.17 -10.30
N HIS A 49 3.00 8.05 -8.98
CA HIS A 49 3.89 8.65 -8.00
C HIS A 49 4.70 7.53 -7.35
N VAL A 50 6.02 7.61 -7.38
CA VAL A 50 6.88 6.66 -6.68
C VAL A 50 7.49 7.36 -5.48
N VAL A 51 7.12 6.90 -4.29
CA VAL A 51 7.68 7.41 -3.05
C VAL A 51 8.95 6.62 -2.73
N TYR A 52 10.09 7.30 -2.84
CA TYR A 52 11.41 6.73 -2.61
C TYR A 52 12.07 7.31 -1.35
N GLY A 53 13.08 6.63 -0.83
CA GLY A 53 13.85 7.07 0.33
C GLY A 53 15.25 6.48 0.27
N PHE A 54 15.50 5.38 0.98
CA PHE A 54 16.81 4.73 0.97
C PHE A 54 17.26 4.33 -0.42
N GLY A 55 18.46 4.78 -0.83
CA GLY A 55 19.02 4.50 -2.16
C GLY A 55 18.26 5.13 -3.32
N GLY A 56 17.53 6.23 -3.06
CA GLY A 56 16.64 6.88 -4.02
C GLY A 56 17.31 7.27 -5.34
N ASP A 57 18.52 7.78 -5.30
CA ASP A 57 19.27 8.12 -6.53
C ASP A 57 19.48 6.91 -7.42
N GLN A 58 19.85 5.76 -6.82
CA GLN A 58 20.00 4.51 -7.57
C GLN A 58 18.67 4.04 -8.15
N VAL A 59 17.55 4.17 -7.38
CA VAL A 59 16.22 3.80 -7.85
C VAL A 59 15.84 4.63 -9.07
N ARG A 60 15.95 5.95 -8.99
CA ARG A 60 15.61 6.88 -10.08
C ARG A 60 16.47 6.64 -11.32
N GLN A 61 17.79 6.48 -11.16
CA GLN A 61 18.71 6.22 -12.28
C GLN A 61 18.44 4.88 -12.96
N THR A 62 18.08 3.84 -12.19
CA THR A 62 17.83 2.50 -12.74
C THR A 62 16.52 2.44 -13.51
N ILE A 63 15.45 3.05 -12.98
CA ILE A 63 14.13 3.06 -13.63
C ILE A 63 14.08 4.03 -14.80
N ASN A 64 14.67 5.22 -14.65
CA ASN A 64 14.85 6.24 -15.69
C ASN A 64 13.60 6.49 -16.58
N ASP A 65 12.48 6.80 -15.93
CA ASP A 65 11.18 7.04 -16.57
C ASP A 65 10.66 8.44 -16.19
N ASP A 66 10.61 9.35 -17.17
CA ASP A 66 10.18 10.74 -16.98
C ASP A 66 8.66 10.90 -16.78
N SER A 67 7.87 9.86 -17.06
CA SER A 67 6.42 9.86 -16.79
C SER A 67 6.07 9.72 -15.31
N ILE A 68 7.04 9.30 -14.49
CA ILE A 68 6.88 9.08 -13.06
C ILE A 68 7.06 10.39 -12.29
N ASN A 69 6.13 10.68 -11.39
CA ASN A 69 6.32 11.71 -10.38
C ASN A 69 7.11 11.13 -9.19
N TRP A 70 8.39 11.45 -9.13
CA TRP A 70 9.29 11.01 -8.06
C TRP A 70 9.09 11.85 -6.80
N VAL A 71 8.77 11.20 -5.68
CA VAL A 71 8.47 11.84 -4.40
C VAL A 71 9.44 11.33 -3.35
N GLU A 72 10.19 12.21 -2.71
CA GLU A 72 11.15 11.83 -1.70
C GLU A 72 10.52 11.77 -0.30
N GLN A 73 10.68 10.64 0.38
CA GLN A 73 10.42 10.50 1.81
C GLN A 73 11.76 10.66 2.56
N VAL A 74 12.09 11.87 2.95
CA VAL A 74 13.37 12.18 3.63
C VAL A 74 13.48 11.46 4.96
N GLN A 75 12.42 11.45 5.76
CA GLN A 75 12.32 10.74 7.04
C GLN A 75 11.36 9.57 6.91
N GLN A 76 11.80 8.35 7.25
CA GLN A 76 10.98 7.16 7.20
C GLN A 76 10.14 7.04 8.49
N LEU A 77 9.06 7.83 8.58
CA LEU A 77 8.17 7.88 9.74
C LEU A 77 6.94 6.95 9.61
N GLY A 78 7.00 5.97 8.71
CA GLY A 78 5.94 5.00 8.51
C GLY A 78 5.29 5.09 7.12
N THR A 79 4.37 4.15 6.84
CA THR A 79 3.68 4.01 5.55
C THR A 79 2.68 5.14 5.30
N GLY A 80 1.99 5.60 6.33
CA GLY A 80 1.11 6.78 6.25
C GLY A 80 1.89 8.04 5.88
N HIS A 81 3.04 8.27 6.52
CA HIS A 81 3.92 9.38 6.17
C HIS A 81 4.42 9.30 4.71
N ALA A 82 4.72 8.09 4.22
CA ALA A 82 5.13 7.92 2.83
C ALA A 82 4.03 8.37 1.85
N VAL A 83 2.78 7.97 2.09
CA VAL A 83 1.63 8.39 1.27
C VAL A 83 1.40 9.90 1.38
N GLN A 84 1.52 10.49 2.57
CA GLN A 84 1.39 11.94 2.76
C GLN A 84 2.31 12.74 1.83
N GLN A 85 3.53 12.27 1.55
CA GLN A 85 4.47 12.97 0.67
C GLN A 85 3.96 13.10 -0.77
N ALA A 86 3.16 12.15 -1.26
CA ALA A 86 2.61 12.18 -2.62
C ALA A 86 1.35 13.05 -2.74
N MET A 87 0.60 13.24 -1.66
CA MET A 87 -0.73 13.89 -1.68
C MET A 87 -0.77 15.32 -2.23
N PRO A 88 0.26 16.18 -2.05
CA PRO A 88 0.25 17.54 -2.62
C PRO A 88 0.09 17.60 -4.15
N SER A 89 0.45 16.50 -4.86
CA SER A 89 0.37 16.41 -6.32
C SER A 89 -0.90 15.67 -6.81
N ILE A 90 -1.85 15.36 -5.95
CA ILE A 90 -3.02 14.54 -6.23
C ILE A 90 -4.30 15.35 -5.99
N ASN A 91 -5.23 15.30 -6.95
CA ASN A 91 -6.53 15.98 -6.85
C ASN A 91 -7.50 15.23 -5.94
N ASP A 92 -8.32 15.97 -5.19
CA ASP A 92 -9.26 15.40 -4.20
C ASP A 92 -10.36 14.55 -4.85
N ASP A 93 -10.81 14.90 -6.07
CA ASP A 93 -11.87 14.19 -6.82
C ASP A 93 -11.37 12.92 -7.54
N SER A 94 -10.15 12.48 -7.26
CA SER A 94 -9.53 11.28 -7.85
C SER A 94 -9.59 10.08 -6.90
N ILE A 95 -9.14 8.92 -7.40
CA ILE A 95 -8.85 7.73 -6.59
C ILE A 95 -7.34 7.59 -6.46
N SER A 96 -6.85 7.42 -5.25
CA SER A 96 -5.47 7.05 -4.96
C SER A 96 -5.38 5.53 -4.82
N LEU A 97 -4.63 4.88 -5.71
CA LEU A 97 -4.29 3.46 -5.66
C LEU A 97 -2.92 3.31 -5.01
N VAL A 98 -2.88 2.82 -3.78
CA VAL A 98 -1.64 2.60 -3.03
C VAL A 98 -1.12 1.19 -3.30
N LEU A 99 0.14 1.11 -3.73
CA LEU A 99 0.85 -0.11 -4.10
C LEU A 99 2.21 -0.18 -3.38
N TYR A 100 2.77 -1.38 -3.30
CA TYR A 100 4.10 -1.61 -2.76
C TYR A 100 5.06 -2.03 -3.86
N GLY A 101 6.21 -1.37 -3.96
CA GLY A 101 7.21 -1.61 -5.00
C GLY A 101 7.90 -2.98 -4.94
N ASP A 102 7.61 -3.78 -3.93
CA ASP A 102 8.12 -5.11 -3.71
C ASP A 102 7.08 -6.22 -3.82
N VAL A 103 5.87 -5.90 -4.33
CA VAL A 103 4.78 -6.85 -4.63
C VAL A 103 4.65 -6.98 -6.17
N PRO A 104 5.59 -7.70 -6.84
CA PRO A 104 5.76 -7.64 -8.29
C PRO A 104 4.70 -8.41 -9.08
N LEU A 105 3.98 -9.34 -8.44
CA LEU A 105 3.06 -10.25 -9.13
C LEU A 105 1.60 -9.81 -9.07
N ILE A 106 1.33 -8.61 -8.57
CA ILE A 106 -0.05 -8.09 -8.46
C ILE A 106 -0.74 -8.06 -9.83
N GLU A 107 -1.95 -8.57 -9.89
CA GLU A 107 -2.70 -8.72 -11.11
C GLU A 107 -3.54 -7.48 -11.44
N GLN A 108 -3.64 -7.17 -12.73
CA GLN A 108 -4.42 -6.02 -13.21
C GLN A 108 -5.93 -6.18 -12.93
N SER A 109 -6.46 -7.40 -13.02
CA SER A 109 -7.85 -7.72 -12.70
C SER A 109 -8.19 -7.35 -11.25
N THR A 110 -7.37 -7.79 -10.31
CA THR A 110 -7.53 -7.51 -8.88
C THR A 110 -7.48 -6.00 -8.57
N LEU A 111 -6.56 -5.28 -9.22
CA LEU A 111 -6.48 -3.82 -9.08
C LEU A 111 -7.68 -3.10 -9.67
N ASN A 112 -8.23 -3.57 -10.81
CA ASN A 112 -9.46 -3.02 -11.39
C ASN A 112 -10.67 -3.21 -10.46
N ASP A 113 -10.80 -4.40 -9.87
CA ASP A 113 -11.88 -4.68 -8.92
C ASP A 113 -11.77 -3.76 -7.70
N LEU A 114 -10.56 -3.59 -7.17
CA LEU A 114 -10.29 -2.72 -6.04
C LEU A 114 -10.65 -1.25 -6.35
N ILE A 115 -10.24 -0.73 -7.51
CA ILE A 115 -10.58 0.63 -7.96
C ILE A 115 -12.10 0.79 -8.10
N THR A 116 -12.78 -0.21 -8.69
CA THR A 116 -14.23 -0.20 -8.87
C THR A 116 -14.95 -0.13 -7.53
N GLN A 117 -14.51 -0.93 -6.56
CA GLN A 117 -15.07 -0.90 -5.21
C GLN A 117 -14.86 0.47 -4.54
N ALA A 118 -13.67 1.05 -4.67
CA ALA A 118 -13.36 2.37 -4.11
C ALA A 118 -14.20 3.51 -4.74
N GLN A 119 -14.52 3.41 -6.03
CA GLN A 119 -15.40 4.38 -6.70
C GLN A 119 -16.82 4.41 -6.10
N HIS A 120 -17.29 3.28 -5.56
CA HIS A 120 -18.61 3.16 -4.95
C HIS A 120 -18.60 3.47 -3.45
N SER A 121 -17.62 2.95 -2.71
CA SER A 121 -17.55 3.04 -1.24
C SER A 121 -16.71 4.20 -0.72
N GLY A 122 -15.85 4.77 -1.56
CA GLY A 122 -14.83 5.74 -1.17
C GLY A 122 -13.55 5.12 -0.60
N VAL A 123 -13.61 3.92 -0.03
CA VAL A 123 -12.46 3.20 0.55
C VAL A 123 -12.59 1.71 0.24
N ALA A 124 -11.56 1.12 -0.36
CA ALA A 124 -11.46 -0.31 -0.61
C ALA A 124 -10.05 -0.82 -0.26
N LEU A 125 -9.96 -1.99 0.36
CA LEU A 125 -8.71 -2.66 0.67
C LEU A 125 -8.64 -4.04 0.03
N LEU A 126 -7.40 -4.50 -0.21
CA LEU A 126 -7.11 -5.85 -0.68
C LEU A 126 -6.62 -6.70 0.50
N SER A 127 -7.27 -7.82 0.74
CA SER A 127 -6.90 -8.79 1.76
C SER A 127 -6.67 -10.17 1.17
N VAL A 128 -6.05 -11.05 1.94
CA VAL A 128 -5.81 -12.45 1.59
C VAL A 128 -5.93 -13.29 2.87
N VAL A 129 -6.38 -14.53 2.73
CA VAL A 129 -6.39 -15.50 3.84
C VAL A 129 -5.15 -16.36 3.75
N LEU A 130 -4.28 -16.29 4.77
CA LEU A 130 -3.02 -17.04 4.81
C LEU A 130 -3.07 -18.14 5.87
N GLY A 131 -2.50 -19.29 5.56
CA GLY A 131 -2.28 -20.36 6.53
C GLY A 131 -1.28 -19.96 7.65
N ASN A 132 -0.34 -19.09 7.35
CA ASN A 132 0.56 -18.47 8.33
C ASN A 132 0.53 -16.93 8.17
N PRO A 133 -0.28 -16.23 8.98
CA PRO A 133 -0.45 -14.78 8.90
C PRO A 133 0.65 -13.97 9.58
N THR A 134 1.73 -14.61 10.07
CA THR A 134 2.81 -13.95 10.82
C THR A 134 3.46 -12.81 10.04
N GLY A 135 3.55 -11.64 10.65
CA GLY A 135 4.19 -10.45 10.08
C GLY A 135 3.24 -9.50 9.35
N TYR A 136 1.97 -9.88 9.18
CA TYR A 136 0.96 -9.04 8.52
C TYR A 136 0.01 -8.39 9.52
N GLY A 137 -0.58 -7.26 9.14
CA GLY A 137 -1.73 -6.67 9.84
C GLY A 137 -2.98 -7.54 9.68
N ARG A 138 -3.76 -7.66 10.75
CA ARG A 138 -4.99 -8.47 10.78
C ARG A 138 -6.20 -7.65 10.40
N ILE A 139 -7.07 -8.20 9.54
CA ILE A 139 -8.36 -7.58 9.20
C ILE A 139 -9.36 -7.88 10.32
N ILE A 140 -9.76 -6.85 11.04
CA ILE A 140 -10.76 -6.97 12.09
C ILE A 140 -12.14 -6.78 11.48
N ARG A 141 -13.05 -7.76 11.69
CA ARG A 141 -14.42 -7.68 11.19
C ARG A 141 -15.43 -7.77 12.33
N GLN A 142 -16.53 -7.06 12.16
CA GLN A 142 -17.74 -7.19 12.95
C GLN A 142 -18.93 -7.34 11.99
N ASN A 143 -19.72 -8.39 12.14
CA ASN A 143 -20.85 -8.69 11.25
C ASN A 143 -20.47 -8.68 9.76
N ASN A 144 -19.36 -9.29 9.40
CA ASN A 144 -18.75 -9.31 8.07
C ASN A 144 -18.23 -7.95 7.54
N GLN A 145 -18.42 -6.85 8.26
CA GLN A 145 -17.92 -5.54 7.90
C GLN A 145 -16.51 -5.34 8.46
N VAL A 146 -15.60 -4.81 7.64
CA VAL A 146 -14.26 -4.40 8.10
C VAL A 146 -14.42 -3.26 9.10
N GLN A 147 -13.76 -3.36 10.24
CA GLN A 147 -13.74 -2.34 11.28
C GLN A 147 -12.37 -1.66 11.41
N ALA A 148 -11.31 -2.44 11.32
CA ALA A 148 -9.95 -1.95 11.49
C ALA A 148 -8.94 -2.90 10.86
N ILE A 149 -7.72 -2.43 10.74
CA ILE A 149 -6.53 -3.27 10.54
C ILE A 149 -5.67 -3.10 11.78
N VAL A 150 -5.25 -4.21 12.40
CA VAL A 150 -4.35 -4.18 13.56
C VAL A 150 -3.03 -4.79 13.16
N GLU A 151 -1.96 -4.01 13.27
CA GLU A 151 -0.61 -4.46 12.91
C GLU A 151 -0.13 -5.58 13.85
N GLN A 152 0.70 -6.49 13.34
CA GLN A 152 1.21 -7.66 14.07
C GLN A 152 1.74 -7.33 15.48
N LYS A 153 2.41 -6.18 15.66
CA LYS A 153 3.06 -5.81 16.93
C LYS A 153 2.09 -5.20 17.95
N ASP A 154 0.93 -4.76 17.49
CA ASP A 154 -0.12 -4.14 18.30
C ASP A 154 -1.28 -5.11 18.54
N ALA A 155 -1.28 -6.29 17.90
CA ALA A 155 -2.35 -7.27 17.98
C ALA A 155 -2.33 -8.05 19.31
N SER A 156 -3.50 -8.23 19.91
CA SER A 156 -3.71 -9.16 21.03
C SER A 156 -3.56 -10.61 20.58
N ASP A 157 -3.40 -11.53 21.53
CA ASP A 157 -3.29 -12.96 21.26
C ASP A 157 -4.47 -13.48 20.41
N THR A 158 -5.70 -13.06 20.73
CA THR A 158 -6.90 -13.45 19.98
C THR A 158 -6.92 -12.85 18.56
N GLN A 159 -6.40 -11.64 18.37
CA GLN A 159 -6.29 -11.04 17.04
C GLN A 159 -5.20 -11.72 16.21
N LEU A 160 -4.13 -12.20 16.81
CA LEU A 160 -3.06 -12.94 16.12
C LEU A 160 -3.55 -14.25 15.51
N GLU A 161 -4.65 -14.84 15.99
CA GLU A 161 -5.27 -16.05 15.42
C GLU A 161 -6.03 -15.78 14.11
N ILE A 162 -6.31 -14.52 13.78
CA ILE A 162 -7.00 -14.15 12.53
C ILE A 162 -6.10 -14.43 11.34
N CYS A 163 -6.59 -15.22 10.38
CA CYS A 163 -5.88 -15.60 9.17
C CYS A 163 -6.10 -14.63 7.99
N GLU A 164 -7.15 -13.78 8.02
CA GLU A 164 -7.33 -12.74 7.02
C GLU A 164 -6.40 -11.56 7.32
N VAL A 165 -5.55 -11.26 6.37
CA VAL A 165 -4.50 -10.25 6.55
C VAL A 165 -4.59 -9.13 5.51
N ASN A 166 -4.10 -7.97 5.90
CA ASN A 166 -3.93 -6.83 5.04
C ASN A 166 -2.72 -7.01 4.12
N THR A 167 -2.91 -6.81 2.82
CA THR A 167 -1.81 -6.81 1.85
C THR A 167 -1.06 -5.47 1.78
N GLY A 168 -1.65 -4.41 2.37
CA GLY A 168 -1.21 -3.03 2.24
C GLY A 168 -1.75 -2.32 1.00
N ILE A 169 -2.20 -3.07 -0.01
CA ILE A 169 -2.75 -2.51 -1.24
C ILE A 169 -4.17 -2.00 -0.99
N MET A 170 -4.44 -0.75 -1.36
CA MET A 170 -5.76 -0.14 -1.18
C MET A 170 -6.04 0.90 -2.25
N ALA A 171 -7.31 1.15 -2.50
CA ALA A 171 -7.80 2.24 -3.33
C ALA A 171 -8.72 3.14 -2.49
N VAL A 172 -8.47 4.44 -2.47
CA VAL A 172 -9.19 5.38 -1.60
C VAL A 172 -9.49 6.66 -2.38
N ASN A 173 -10.67 7.24 -2.18
CA ASN A 173 -10.94 8.61 -2.65
C ASN A 173 -9.87 9.54 -2.09
N SER A 174 -9.25 10.32 -2.95
CA SER A 174 -8.05 11.09 -2.58
C SER A 174 -8.34 12.20 -1.56
N GLY A 175 -9.52 12.80 -1.59
CA GLY A 175 -9.95 13.79 -0.60
C GLY A 175 -10.13 13.17 0.79
N LEU A 176 -10.77 11.99 0.87
CA LEU A 176 -10.88 11.22 2.11
C LEU A 176 -9.50 10.80 2.62
N LEU A 177 -8.65 10.29 1.72
CA LEU A 177 -7.29 9.88 2.08
C LEU A 177 -6.49 11.03 2.70
N LYS A 178 -6.53 12.22 2.10
CA LYS A 178 -5.89 13.43 2.67
C LYS A 178 -6.40 13.75 4.07
N THR A 179 -7.71 13.67 4.26
CA THR A 179 -8.34 13.94 5.54
C THR A 179 -7.83 13.00 6.62
N TYR A 180 -7.86 11.69 6.35
CA TYR A 180 -7.42 10.68 7.32
C TYR A 180 -5.92 10.71 7.56
N LEU A 181 -5.11 10.90 6.53
CA LEU A 181 -3.65 11.02 6.69
C LEU A 181 -3.25 12.16 7.61
N ASN A 182 -3.98 13.29 7.59
CA ASN A 182 -3.73 14.42 8.48
C ASN A 182 -4.10 14.14 9.96
N GLY A 183 -4.91 13.13 10.21
CA GLY A 183 -5.31 12.69 11.54
C GLY A 183 -4.47 11.54 12.11
N LEU A 184 -3.51 11.01 11.36
CA LEU A 184 -2.65 9.92 11.84
C LEU A 184 -1.76 10.38 13.00
N ASP A 185 -1.58 9.49 13.97
CA ASP A 185 -0.62 9.65 15.05
C ASP A 185 0.38 8.47 15.08
N SER A 186 1.33 8.52 16.01
CA SER A 186 2.36 7.51 16.18
C SER A 186 2.23 6.74 17.50
N ASN A 187 1.03 6.71 18.11
CA ASN A 187 0.76 6.04 19.37
C ASN A 187 0.61 4.52 19.19
N ASN A 188 1.65 3.86 18.70
CA ASN A 188 1.68 2.43 18.40
C ASN A 188 3.04 1.83 18.75
N ALA A 189 3.16 0.51 18.69
CA ALA A 189 4.36 -0.23 19.08
C ALA A 189 5.63 0.13 18.29
N GLN A 190 5.51 0.74 17.13
CA GLN A 190 6.64 1.13 16.28
C GLN A 190 6.94 2.64 16.33
N GLY A 191 6.04 3.46 16.88
CA GLY A 191 6.16 4.93 16.87
C GLY A 191 6.08 5.50 15.45
N GLU A 192 5.35 4.86 14.53
CA GLU A 192 5.24 5.22 13.13
C GLU A 192 3.81 5.68 12.78
N LEU A 193 3.67 6.47 11.72
CA LEU A 193 2.37 6.80 11.14
C LEU A 193 1.91 5.62 10.27
N TYR A 194 1.03 4.79 10.81
CA TYR A 194 0.51 3.64 10.07
C TYR A 194 -0.56 4.05 9.06
N LEU A 195 -0.37 3.69 7.79
CA LEU A 195 -1.40 3.89 6.77
C LEU A 195 -2.68 3.11 7.11
N THR A 196 -2.55 1.97 7.76
CA THR A 196 -3.66 1.09 8.12
C THR A 196 -4.66 1.71 9.09
N ASP A 197 -4.25 2.72 9.87
CA ASP A 197 -5.13 3.41 10.82
C ASP A 197 -6.25 4.22 10.12
N ILE A 198 -6.06 4.60 8.85
CA ILE A 198 -7.13 5.28 8.09
C ILE A 198 -8.39 4.45 7.97
N ILE A 199 -8.30 3.12 8.08
CA ILE A 199 -9.46 2.22 7.99
C ILE A 199 -10.38 2.38 9.20
N ALA A 200 -9.83 2.38 10.42
CA ALA A 200 -10.60 2.64 11.62
C ALA A 200 -11.21 4.05 11.60
N MET A 201 -10.42 5.06 11.19
CA MET A 201 -10.91 6.45 11.06
C MET A 201 -12.07 6.55 10.08
N ALA A 202 -12.01 5.86 8.95
CA ALA A 202 -13.09 5.85 7.96
C ALA A 202 -14.35 5.16 8.52
N VAL A 203 -14.20 4.09 9.29
CA VAL A 203 -15.32 3.41 9.97
C VAL A 203 -15.95 4.33 11.02
N ASP A 204 -15.16 5.05 11.81
CA ASP A 204 -15.63 6.02 12.81
C ASP A 204 -16.41 7.17 12.16
N ASP A 205 -16.03 7.56 10.92
CA ASP A 205 -16.77 8.52 10.08
C ASP A 205 -18.02 7.90 9.39
N GLY A 206 -18.41 6.67 9.76
CA GLY A 206 -19.58 5.96 9.23
C GLY A 206 -19.41 5.47 7.79
N LYS A 207 -18.18 5.34 7.28
CA LYS A 207 -17.93 4.77 5.95
C LYS A 207 -17.96 3.24 6.01
N THR A 208 -18.52 2.64 4.97
CA THR A 208 -18.40 1.19 4.76
C THR A 208 -17.12 0.93 3.97
N ILE A 209 -16.26 0.09 4.51
CA ILE A 209 -15.02 -0.30 3.85
C ILE A 209 -15.32 -1.48 2.92
N ALA A 210 -15.12 -1.30 1.63
CA ALA A 210 -15.15 -2.40 0.68
C ALA A 210 -13.88 -3.25 0.82
N SER A 211 -14.01 -4.57 0.68
CA SER A 211 -12.85 -5.46 0.67
C SER A 211 -12.90 -6.39 -0.54
N VAL A 212 -11.79 -6.45 -1.25
CA VAL A 212 -11.50 -7.47 -2.25
C VAL A 212 -10.63 -8.52 -1.55
N ILE A 213 -11.06 -9.78 -1.57
CA ILE A 213 -10.29 -10.89 -0.99
C ILE A 213 -9.75 -11.69 -2.17
N THR A 214 -8.43 -11.79 -2.29
CA THR A 214 -7.83 -12.64 -3.31
C THR A 214 -7.59 -14.05 -2.79
N ASP A 215 -7.79 -15.05 -3.65
CA ASP A 215 -7.45 -16.44 -3.38
C ASP A 215 -6.00 -16.77 -3.81
N ASN A 216 -5.32 -15.84 -4.50
CA ASN A 216 -3.97 -16.00 -4.98
C ASN A 216 -2.97 -15.31 -4.02
N GLU A 217 -2.45 -16.05 -3.04
CA GLU A 217 -1.47 -15.52 -2.08
C GLU A 217 -0.18 -15.00 -2.76
N PHE A 218 0.18 -15.57 -3.93
CA PHE A 218 1.41 -15.19 -4.62
C PHE A 218 1.34 -13.80 -5.24
N GLU A 219 0.16 -13.36 -5.70
CA GLU A 219 0.03 -12.03 -6.32
C GLU A 219 0.26 -10.89 -5.32
N VAL A 220 0.01 -11.13 -4.03
CA VAL A 220 0.14 -10.14 -2.96
C VAL A 220 1.38 -10.34 -2.09
N ALA A 221 2.19 -11.35 -2.41
CA ALA A 221 3.41 -11.64 -1.68
C ALA A 221 4.48 -10.59 -1.92
N GLY A 222 4.92 -9.94 -0.84
CA GLY A 222 6.10 -9.06 -0.87
C GLY A 222 7.39 -9.87 -0.88
N VAL A 223 8.31 -9.56 -1.80
CA VAL A 223 9.65 -10.17 -1.84
C VAL A 223 10.50 -9.59 -0.73
N ASN A 224 10.76 -10.34 0.34
CA ASN A 224 11.44 -9.87 1.56
C ASN A 224 12.85 -10.43 1.75
N ASP A 225 13.19 -11.52 1.10
CA ASP A 225 14.48 -12.22 1.10
C ASP A 225 14.82 -12.74 -0.30
N LYS A 226 16.02 -13.33 -0.47
CA LYS A 226 16.50 -13.88 -1.74
C LYS A 226 16.20 -15.36 -1.84
#